data_4b60c1f5b23a12d6dc8d151a4d2b5a73
#
_entry.id   4b60c1f5b23a12d6dc8d151a4d2b5a73
#
_cell.length_a   1.000
_cell.length_b   1.000
_cell.length_c   1.000
_cell.angle_alpha   90.00
_cell.angle_beta   90.00
_cell.angle_gamma   90.00
#
_symmetry.space_group_name_H-M   'P 1'
#
loop_
_entity.id
_entity.type
_entity.pdbx_description
1 polymer ?
#
loop_
_entity_poly.entity_id
_entity_poly.type
_entity_poly.pdbx_seq_one_letter_code
_entity_poly.pdbx_strand_id
1 'polypeptide(L)'
;MSAGPIPGSSDAPRDEVPAPRATPLWRKAIPYLGTVAIFALIFWRIPIRKVEQALSQVPVLEFLAVFMPYSLFYCAIDSACLTWVVCRFNARMHYRDILPIRASMYVLALVNTSLAQGGVAYYLHRKAGVGFLSALSSVLFIALLEVYQLFLFSTLGVIFYTPASAAQVRLVAILRVVYIAAWAMLAVIIAFFAIARRSMRIRHWVETGRAGALLATFIQARPLDYLVVLAIKAPTFLASVVAQYYALTLYGIAVPFVKLMLFLPLVFLAAALPIAVAHLGTSQAAWLLFFSSNAPAAKIVAYSIAAQLTFMLCNALIGLVFLPRASRELTALRTEPASTPATA
;
A
#
# COMPACT_ATOMS: atom_id res chain seq x y z
N MET A 1 18.32 -38.76 50.67
CA MET A 1 18.89 -37.65 49.92
C MET A 1 17.81 -37.16 48.95
N SER A 2 17.16 -36.08 49.32
CA SER A 2 16.01 -35.50 48.65
C SER A 2 16.53 -34.52 47.60
N ALA A 3 16.18 -34.70 46.32
CA ALA A 3 16.48 -33.76 45.25
C ALA A 3 15.47 -32.65 45.30
N GLY A 4 15.91 -31.41 45.52
CA GLY A 4 15.09 -30.20 45.52
C GLY A 4 14.64 -29.80 44.09
N PRO A 5 13.59 -28.98 44.00
CA PRO A 5 13.03 -28.60 42.70
C PRO A 5 13.94 -27.53 42.03
N ILE A 6 14.07 -27.67 40.71
CA ILE A 6 14.77 -26.76 39.82
C ILE A 6 13.98 -25.44 39.74
N PRO A 7 14.52 -24.25 40.04
CA PRO A 7 13.85 -22.99 39.81
C PRO A 7 14.11 -22.48 38.40
N GLY A 8 13.09 -22.01 37.72
CA GLY A 8 13.23 -21.04 36.63
C GLY A 8 12.75 -21.47 35.28
N SER A 9 11.43 -21.53 35.10
CA SER A 9 10.84 -21.21 33.79
C SER A 9 10.72 -19.69 33.72
N SER A 10 11.58 -19.08 32.95
CA SER A 10 11.56 -17.62 32.69
C SER A 10 10.24 -17.26 31.99
N ASP A 11 9.41 -16.47 32.66
CA ASP A 11 8.31 -15.73 32.07
C ASP A 11 8.89 -14.78 31.01
N ALA A 12 8.95 -15.23 29.77
CA ALA A 12 9.11 -14.32 28.64
C ALA A 12 7.85 -13.43 28.60
N PRO A 13 7.99 -12.10 28.54
CA PRO A 13 6.83 -11.21 28.49
C PRO A 13 5.98 -11.57 27.27
N ARG A 14 4.77 -12.04 27.52
CA ARG A 14 3.75 -12.21 26.46
C ARG A 14 3.53 -10.86 25.84
N ASP A 15 3.81 -10.74 24.54
CA ASP A 15 3.43 -9.55 23.75
C ASP A 15 1.91 -9.44 23.75
N GLU A 16 1.36 -8.85 24.80
CA GLU A 16 -0.04 -8.44 24.83
C GLU A 16 -0.23 -7.42 23.73
N VAL A 17 -1.12 -7.75 22.80
CA VAL A 17 -1.58 -6.80 21.78
C VAL A 17 -2.09 -5.56 22.53
N PRO A 18 -1.46 -4.38 22.38
CA PRO A 18 -1.87 -3.21 23.12
C PRO A 18 -3.34 -2.93 22.83
N ALA A 19 -4.17 -2.87 23.88
CA ALA A 19 -5.56 -2.47 23.72
C ALA A 19 -5.62 -1.15 22.93
N PRO A 20 -6.47 -1.04 21.90
CA PRO A 20 -6.52 0.15 21.08
C PRO A 20 -6.89 1.34 21.97
N ARG A 21 -5.96 2.27 22.17
CA ARG A 21 -6.23 3.53 22.86
C ARG A 21 -7.38 4.21 22.12
N ALA A 22 -8.43 4.59 22.84
CA ALA A 22 -9.57 5.29 22.28
C ALA A 22 -9.07 6.58 21.60
N THR A 23 -9.03 6.57 20.26
CA THR A 23 -8.69 7.75 19.50
C THR A 23 -9.82 8.77 19.65
N PRO A 24 -9.52 10.03 20.02
CA PRO A 24 -10.53 11.04 20.20
C PRO A 24 -11.38 11.23 18.93
N LEU A 25 -12.68 11.43 19.06
CA LEU A 25 -13.65 11.49 17.95
C LEU A 25 -13.25 12.49 16.85
N TRP A 26 -12.65 13.62 17.22
CA TRP A 26 -12.18 14.62 16.26
C TRP A 26 -11.10 14.08 15.29
N ARG A 27 -10.20 13.20 15.76
CA ARG A 27 -9.19 12.56 14.87
C ARG A 27 -9.83 11.59 13.88
N LYS A 28 -10.95 10.98 14.24
CA LYS A 28 -11.73 10.14 13.32
C LYS A 28 -12.49 10.96 12.29
N ALA A 29 -12.87 12.20 12.64
CA ALA A 29 -13.60 13.10 11.75
C ALA A 29 -12.71 13.78 10.68
N ILE A 30 -11.42 13.97 10.93
CA ILE A 30 -10.51 14.66 10.01
C ILE A 30 -10.55 14.11 8.57
N PRO A 31 -10.48 12.79 8.30
CA PRO A 31 -10.52 12.26 6.94
C PRO A 31 -11.84 12.54 6.23
N TYR A 32 -12.97 12.49 6.97
CA TYR A 32 -14.29 12.80 6.40
C TYR A 32 -14.43 14.28 6.08
N LEU A 33 -13.99 15.16 6.98
CA LEU A 33 -13.96 16.60 6.73
C LEU A 33 -13.06 16.95 5.56
N GLY A 34 -11.88 16.31 5.45
CA GLY A 34 -10.97 16.47 4.32
C GLY A 34 -11.62 16.07 3.00
N THR A 35 -12.29 14.91 2.95
CA THR A 35 -13.02 14.46 1.76
C THR A 35 -14.13 15.44 1.37
N VAL A 36 -14.96 15.86 2.34
CA VAL A 36 -16.04 16.81 2.09
C VAL A 36 -15.51 18.16 1.60
N ALA A 37 -14.46 18.68 2.23
CA ALA A 37 -13.86 19.96 1.85
C ALA A 37 -13.29 19.93 0.41
N ILE A 38 -12.61 18.83 0.04
CA ILE A 38 -12.04 18.68 -1.31
C ILE A 38 -13.15 18.58 -2.34
N PHE A 39 -14.20 17.78 -2.11
CA PHE A 39 -15.33 17.69 -3.03
C PHE A 39 -16.12 18.99 -3.12
N ALA A 40 -16.30 19.70 -2.00
CA ALA A 40 -16.93 21.03 -2.01
C ALA A 40 -16.14 22.00 -2.90
N LEU A 41 -14.80 22.01 -2.80
CA LEU A 41 -13.94 22.84 -3.63
C LEU A 41 -14.02 22.45 -5.12
N ILE A 42 -14.05 21.15 -5.42
CA ILE A 42 -14.19 20.63 -6.81
C ILE A 42 -15.54 21.07 -7.38
N PHE A 43 -16.65 20.80 -6.66
CA PHE A 43 -18.00 21.08 -7.15
C PHE A 43 -18.39 22.56 -7.11
N TRP A 44 -17.68 23.37 -6.33
CA TRP A 44 -17.82 24.82 -6.43
C TRP A 44 -17.38 25.34 -7.82
N ARG A 45 -16.34 24.73 -8.41
CA ARG A 45 -15.82 25.12 -9.73
C ARG A 45 -16.42 24.32 -10.89
N ILE A 46 -16.84 23.10 -10.64
CA ILE A 46 -17.35 22.16 -11.66
C ILE A 46 -18.80 21.80 -11.31
N PRO A 47 -19.81 22.18 -12.11
CA PRO A 47 -21.20 21.85 -11.85
C PRO A 47 -21.41 20.33 -11.76
N ILE A 48 -21.98 19.87 -10.65
CA ILE A 48 -22.22 18.45 -10.37
C ILE A 48 -22.99 17.75 -11.49
N ARG A 49 -23.96 18.45 -12.11
CA ARG A 49 -24.73 17.91 -13.25
C ARG A 49 -23.85 17.52 -14.45
N LYS A 50 -22.76 18.28 -14.72
CA LYS A 50 -21.81 17.92 -15.80
C LYS A 50 -21.00 16.69 -15.47
N VAL A 51 -20.68 16.48 -14.19
CA VAL A 51 -19.99 15.27 -13.72
C VAL A 51 -20.93 14.07 -13.79
N GLU A 52 -22.18 14.21 -13.38
CA GLU A 52 -23.22 13.18 -13.46
C GLU A 52 -23.46 12.74 -14.92
N GLN A 53 -23.62 13.70 -15.84
CA GLN A 53 -23.75 13.43 -17.27
C GLN A 53 -22.52 12.71 -17.84
N ALA A 54 -21.31 13.07 -17.39
CA ALA A 54 -20.11 12.37 -17.82
C ALA A 54 -20.03 10.96 -17.20
N LEU A 55 -20.44 10.77 -15.95
CA LEU A 55 -20.49 9.44 -15.31
C LEU A 55 -21.47 8.49 -15.99
N SER A 56 -22.62 8.98 -16.48
CA SER A 56 -23.60 8.16 -17.21
C SER A 56 -23.06 7.62 -18.54
N GLN A 57 -21.97 8.19 -19.06
CA GLN A 57 -21.32 7.75 -20.30
C GLN A 57 -20.19 6.72 -20.04
N VAL A 58 -19.95 6.31 -18.78
CA VAL A 58 -18.90 5.35 -18.45
C VAL A 58 -19.26 3.99 -18.99
N PRO A 59 -18.41 3.38 -19.82
CA PRO A 59 -18.61 2.02 -20.32
C PRO A 59 -18.25 1.02 -19.23
N VAL A 60 -19.20 0.74 -18.32
CA VAL A 60 -18.97 -0.04 -17.10
C VAL A 60 -18.41 -1.42 -17.38
N LEU A 61 -18.94 -2.11 -18.39
CA LEU A 61 -18.52 -3.47 -18.71
C LEU A 61 -17.08 -3.49 -19.23
N GLU A 62 -16.72 -2.55 -20.09
CA GLU A 62 -15.37 -2.39 -20.63
C GLU A 62 -14.39 -1.99 -19.54
N PHE A 63 -14.79 -1.12 -18.60
CA PHE A 63 -13.98 -0.79 -17.43
C PHE A 63 -13.73 -2.02 -16.55
N LEU A 64 -14.75 -2.83 -16.29
CA LEU A 64 -14.59 -4.10 -15.57
C LEU A 64 -13.66 -5.05 -16.32
N ALA A 65 -13.78 -5.14 -17.65
CA ALA A 65 -12.91 -5.99 -18.47
C ALA A 65 -11.43 -5.56 -18.43
N VAL A 66 -11.15 -4.28 -18.20
CA VAL A 66 -9.78 -3.76 -18.02
C VAL A 66 -9.30 -3.91 -16.56
N PHE A 67 -10.12 -3.49 -15.60
CA PHE A 67 -9.70 -3.43 -14.20
C PHE A 67 -9.73 -4.78 -13.48
N MET A 68 -10.57 -5.75 -13.89
CA MET A 68 -10.61 -7.06 -13.23
C MET A 68 -9.32 -7.87 -13.47
N PRO A 69 -8.82 -8.06 -14.70
CA PRO A 69 -7.53 -8.70 -14.94
C PRO A 69 -6.37 -7.97 -14.23
N TYR A 70 -6.39 -6.63 -14.26
CA TYR A 70 -5.39 -5.84 -13.53
C TYR A 70 -5.45 -6.10 -12.02
N SER A 71 -6.64 -6.11 -11.41
CA SER A 71 -6.81 -6.38 -9.97
C SER A 71 -6.38 -7.80 -9.59
N LEU A 72 -6.66 -8.80 -10.41
CA LEU A 72 -6.19 -10.17 -10.21
C LEU A 72 -4.66 -10.25 -10.29
N PHE A 73 -4.06 -9.61 -11.29
CA PHE A 73 -2.61 -9.53 -11.43
C PHE A 73 -1.96 -8.81 -10.24
N TYR A 74 -2.55 -7.67 -9.84
CA TYR A 74 -2.12 -6.92 -8.66
C TYR A 74 -2.15 -7.81 -7.41
N CYS A 75 -3.26 -8.51 -7.15
CA CYS A 75 -3.41 -9.41 -6.01
C CYS A 75 -2.37 -10.54 -6.02
N ALA A 76 -2.10 -11.12 -7.19
CA ALA A 76 -1.12 -12.19 -7.34
C ALA A 76 0.31 -11.71 -7.02
N ILE A 77 0.74 -10.62 -7.60
CA ILE A 77 2.09 -10.05 -7.37
C ILE A 77 2.23 -9.51 -5.95
N ASP A 78 1.21 -8.86 -5.42
CA ASP A 78 1.21 -8.32 -4.07
C ASP A 78 1.35 -9.45 -3.01
N SER A 79 0.62 -10.56 -3.22
CA SER A 79 0.74 -11.75 -2.38
C SER A 79 2.12 -12.44 -2.55
N ALA A 80 2.69 -12.46 -3.75
CA ALA A 80 4.03 -13.00 -4.00
C ALA A 80 5.10 -12.16 -3.29
N CYS A 81 4.99 -10.83 -3.36
CA CYS A 81 5.89 -9.91 -2.67
C CYS A 81 5.84 -10.13 -1.15
N LEU A 82 4.63 -10.19 -0.57
CA LEU A 82 4.45 -10.47 0.85
C LEU A 82 5.03 -11.83 1.23
N THR A 83 4.81 -12.87 0.41
CA THR A 83 5.39 -14.20 0.64
C THR A 83 6.90 -14.16 0.66
N TRP A 84 7.52 -13.48 -0.31
CA TRP A 84 8.96 -13.34 -0.37
C TRP A 84 9.52 -12.63 0.87
N VAL A 85 8.91 -11.51 1.28
CA VAL A 85 9.34 -10.74 2.46
C VAL A 85 9.20 -11.56 3.74
N VAL A 86 8.07 -12.26 3.91
CA VAL A 86 7.83 -13.10 5.09
C VAL A 86 8.83 -14.27 5.14
N CYS A 87 9.05 -14.96 4.03
CA CYS A 87 10.03 -16.04 3.96
C CYS A 87 11.46 -15.56 4.20
N ARG A 88 11.77 -14.34 3.83
CA ARG A 88 13.11 -13.75 3.96
C ARG A 88 13.43 -13.29 5.38
N PHE A 89 12.44 -12.76 6.12
CA PHE A 89 12.67 -12.06 7.39
C PHE A 89 11.96 -12.66 8.59
N ASN A 90 10.91 -13.45 8.41
CA ASN A 90 10.09 -13.96 9.49
C ASN A 90 10.12 -15.50 9.58
N ALA A 91 9.36 -16.17 8.72
CA ALA A 91 9.21 -17.62 8.73
C ALA A 91 8.91 -18.15 7.34
N ARG A 92 9.25 -19.42 7.09
CA ARG A 92 8.89 -20.07 5.82
C ARG A 92 7.39 -20.27 5.72
N MET A 93 6.77 -19.65 4.72
CA MET A 93 5.35 -19.76 4.42
C MET A 93 5.14 -20.00 2.93
N HIS A 94 4.07 -20.71 2.59
CA HIS A 94 3.72 -20.92 1.19
C HIS A 94 2.86 -19.79 0.66
N TYR A 95 3.03 -19.47 -0.61
CA TYR A 95 2.19 -18.48 -1.31
C TYR A 95 0.69 -18.75 -1.16
N ARG A 96 0.30 -20.06 -1.20
CA ARG A 96 -1.10 -20.51 -1.05
C ARG A 96 -1.72 -20.21 0.31
N ASP A 97 -0.91 -20.00 1.35
CA ASP A 97 -1.38 -19.62 2.70
C ASP A 97 -1.54 -18.09 2.80
N ILE A 98 -0.69 -17.32 2.11
CA ILE A 98 -0.68 -15.87 2.17
C ILE A 98 -1.73 -15.26 1.24
N LEU A 99 -1.94 -15.81 0.05
CA LEU A 99 -2.87 -15.28 -0.94
C LEU A 99 -4.30 -15.07 -0.39
N PRO A 100 -4.95 -16.05 0.29
CA PRO A 100 -6.32 -15.88 0.75
C PRO A 100 -6.46 -14.76 1.77
N ILE A 101 -5.51 -14.66 2.70
CA ILE A 101 -5.57 -13.61 3.73
C ILE A 101 -5.28 -12.24 3.12
N ARG A 102 -4.28 -12.13 2.23
CA ARG A 102 -3.96 -10.86 1.56
C ARG A 102 -5.14 -10.38 0.71
N ALA A 103 -5.74 -11.26 -0.06
CA ALA A 103 -6.92 -10.95 -0.88
C ALA A 103 -8.13 -10.53 -0.02
N SER A 104 -8.44 -11.27 1.06
CA SER A 104 -9.57 -10.93 1.95
C SER A 104 -9.40 -9.57 2.63
N MET A 105 -8.16 -9.14 2.89
CA MET A 105 -7.88 -7.83 3.47
C MET A 105 -8.22 -6.65 2.55
N TYR A 106 -8.44 -6.89 1.25
CA TYR A 106 -8.93 -5.84 0.34
C TYR A 106 -10.34 -5.36 0.73
N VAL A 107 -11.19 -6.23 1.25
CA VAL A 107 -12.50 -5.83 1.79
C VAL A 107 -12.32 -4.89 2.99
N LEU A 108 -11.40 -5.22 3.88
CA LEU A 108 -11.12 -4.39 5.04
C LEU A 108 -10.43 -3.06 4.66
N ALA A 109 -9.62 -3.07 3.60
CA ALA A 109 -8.93 -1.89 3.09
C ALA A 109 -9.90 -0.84 2.52
N LEU A 110 -11.11 -1.24 2.06
CA LEU A 110 -12.16 -0.29 1.67
C LEU A 110 -12.59 0.62 2.83
N VAL A 111 -12.58 0.07 4.04
CA VAL A 111 -12.94 0.82 5.26
C VAL A 111 -11.72 1.53 5.83
N ASN A 112 -10.62 0.83 5.97
CA ASN A 112 -9.38 1.38 6.53
C ASN A 112 -8.15 0.55 6.16
N THR A 113 -7.24 1.15 5.43
CA THR A 113 -6.00 0.52 4.96
C THR A 113 -5.08 0.08 6.13
N SER A 114 -5.02 0.88 7.20
CA SER A 114 -4.19 0.54 8.37
C SER A 114 -4.72 -0.69 9.11
N LEU A 115 -6.06 -0.84 9.19
CA LEU A 115 -6.67 -2.05 9.75
C LEU A 115 -6.39 -3.28 8.89
N ALA A 116 -6.41 -3.14 7.57
CA ALA A 116 -6.06 -4.24 6.67
C ALA A 116 -4.60 -4.67 6.84
N GLN A 117 -3.66 -3.74 6.94
CA GLN A 117 -2.25 -4.02 7.21
C GLN A 117 -2.05 -4.70 8.57
N GLY A 118 -2.72 -4.20 9.61
CA GLY A 118 -2.73 -4.82 10.94
C GLY A 118 -3.31 -6.24 10.92
N GLY A 119 -4.35 -6.47 10.12
CA GLY A 119 -4.96 -7.79 9.92
C GLY A 119 -4.01 -8.80 9.30
N VAL A 120 -3.22 -8.38 8.30
CA VAL A 120 -2.15 -9.21 7.72
C VAL A 120 -1.10 -9.55 8.79
N ALA A 121 -0.62 -8.55 9.54
CA ALA A 121 0.38 -8.76 10.59
C ALA A 121 -0.13 -9.70 11.69
N TYR A 122 -1.41 -9.57 12.07
CA TYR A 122 -2.06 -10.47 13.04
C TYR A 122 -2.14 -11.92 12.54
N TYR A 123 -2.52 -12.11 11.28
CA TYR A 123 -2.53 -13.45 10.68
C TYR A 123 -1.14 -14.09 10.67
N LEU A 124 -0.12 -13.33 10.25
CA LEU A 124 1.25 -13.81 10.24
C LEU A 124 1.74 -14.19 11.65
N HIS A 125 1.41 -13.35 12.64
CA HIS A 125 1.69 -13.64 14.05
C HIS A 125 1.06 -14.98 14.48
N ARG A 126 -0.22 -15.21 14.18
CA ARG A 126 -0.94 -16.43 14.59
C ARG A 126 -0.51 -17.68 13.82
N LYS A 127 -0.26 -17.56 12.52
CA LYS A 127 0.06 -18.69 11.63
C LYS A 127 1.53 -19.09 11.71
N ALA A 128 2.44 -18.13 11.76
CA ALA A 128 3.87 -18.36 11.70
C ALA A 128 4.56 -18.32 13.08
N GLY A 129 3.83 -18.01 14.16
CA GLY A 129 4.40 -17.90 15.52
C GLY A 129 5.39 -16.75 15.70
N VAL A 130 5.49 -15.82 14.74
CA VAL A 130 6.39 -14.66 14.82
C VAL A 130 5.78 -13.54 15.65
N GLY A 131 6.59 -12.71 16.30
CA GLY A 131 6.09 -11.56 17.06
C GLY A 131 5.24 -10.63 16.19
N PHE A 132 4.11 -10.13 16.71
CA PHE A 132 3.20 -9.24 15.97
C PHE A 132 3.92 -8.00 15.40
N LEU A 133 4.80 -7.36 16.19
CA LEU A 133 5.54 -6.18 15.76
C LEU A 133 6.56 -6.51 14.65
N SER A 134 7.18 -7.69 14.68
CA SER A 134 8.08 -8.14 13.61
C SER A 134 7.31 -8.42 12.31
N ALA A 135 6.13 -9.03 12.39
CA ALA A 135 5.24 -9.21 11.24
C ALA A 135 4.78 -7.86 10.67
N LEU A 136 4.41 -6.91 11.54
CA LEU A 136 4.04 -5.55 11.15
C LEU A 136 5.22 -4.81 10.51
N SER A 137 6.45 -5.00 11.00
CA SER A 137 7.67 -4.47 10.39
C SER A 137 7.81 -4.87 8.93
N SER A 138 7.53 -6.14 8.60
CA SER A 138 7.58 -6.64 7.22
C SER A 138 6.51 -6.00 6.32
N VAL A 139 5.30 -5.80 6.84
CA VAL A 139 4.23 -5.11 6.12
C VAL A 139 4.58 -3.63 5.87
N LEU A 140 5.15 -2.94 6.87
CA LEU A 140 5.58 -1.56 6.74
C LEU A 140 6.78 -1.40 5.79
N PHE A 141 7.68 -2.39 5.76
CA PHE A 141 8.80 -2.43 4.80
C PHE A 141 8.28 -2.46 3.35
N ILE A 142 7.28 -3.30 3.06
CA ILE A 142 6.64 -3.32 1.74
C ILE A 142 5.97 -1.98 1.45
N ALA A 143 5.20 -1.42 2.40
CA ALA A 143 4.49 -0.16 2.22
C ALA A 143 5.45 1.01 1.92
N LEU A 144 6.61 1.08 2.59
CA LEU A 144 7.64 2.06 2.27
C LEU A 144 8.13 1.90 0.83
N LEU A 145 8.41 0.68 0.41
CA LEU A 145 8.93 0.42 -0.94
C LEU A 145 7.87 0.62 -2.02
N GLU A 146 6.58 0.47 -1.73
CA GLU A 146 5.50 0.89 -2.62
C GLU A 146 5.54 2.40 -2.90
N VAL A 147 5.79 3.22 -1.89
CA VAL A 147 5.97 4.67 -2.08
C VAL A 147 7.20 4.96 -2.94
N TYR A 148 8.33 4.31 -2.67
CA TYR A 148 9.54 4.49 -3.47
C TYR A 148 9.42 3.95 -4.89
N GLN A 149 8.58 2.95 -5.12
CA GLN A 149 8.23 2.51 -6.46
C GLN A 149 7.53 3.60 -7.26
N LEU A 150 6.61 4.35 -6.64
CA LEU A 150 5.96 5.49 -7.29
C LEU A 150 6.98 6.58 -7.62
N PHE A 151 7.94 6.86 -6.73
CA PHE A 151 9.06 7.78 -7.04
C PHE A 151 9.93 7.27 -8.17
N LEU A 152 10.21 5.97 -8.24
CA LEU A 152 11.00 5.36 -9.32
C LEU A 152 10.37 5.62 -10.68
N PHE A 153 9.11 5.26 -10.85
CA PHE A 153 8.42 5.43 -12.14
C PHE A 153 8.18 6.88 -12.49
N SER A 154 7.89 7.75 -11.51
CA SER A 154 7.77 9.17 -11.77
C SER A 154 9.12 9.80 -12.15
N THR A 155 10.23 9.35 -11.56
CA THR A 155 11.59 9.77 -11.94
C THR A 155 11.89 9.37 -13.39
N LEU A 156 11.57 8.13 -13.78
CA LEU A 156 11.68 7.68 -15.16
C LEU A 156 10.81 8.52 -16.09
N GLY A 157 9.58 8.82 -15.68
CA GLY A 157 8.68 9.72 -16.42
C GLY A 157 9.30 11.09 -16.66
N VAL A 158 9.94 11.69 -15.66
CA VAL A 158 10.60 13.01 -15.79
C VAL A 158 11.76 12.99 -16.78
N ILE A 159 12.49 11.86 -16.91
CA ILE A 159 13.60 11.74 -17.86
C ILE A 159 13.11 11.77 -19.31
N PHE A 160 11.96 11.14 -19.57
CA PHE A 160 11.43 11.01 -20.94
C PHE A 160 10.38 12.07 -21.28
N TYR A 161 9.94 12.90 -20.32
CA TYR A 161 8.92 13.90 -20.54
C TYR A 161 9.51 15.21 -21.06
N THR A 162 9.03 15.65 -22.21
CA THR A 162 9.35 16.96 -22.83
C THR A 162 8.26 17.98 -22.46
N PRO A 163 8.55 18.97 -21.58
CA PRO A 163 7.58 19.99 -21.21
C PRO A 163 7.30 20.94 -22.39
N ALA A 164 6.03 21.21 -22.66
CA ALA A 164 5.60 22.06 -23.76
C ALA A 164 5.31 23.51 -23.36
N SER A 165 5.34 23.85 -22.05
CA SER A 165 5.06 25.19 -21.53
C SER A 165 6.00 25.57 -20.39
N ALA A 166 6.18 26.89 -20.15
CA ALA A 166 6.99 27.38 -19.05
C ALA A 166 6.52 26.91 -17.67
N ALA A 167 5.20 26.75 -17.49
CA ALA A 167 4.62 26.19 -16.25
C ALA A 167 5.02 24.72 -16.05
N GLN A 168 5.01 23.92 -17.13
CA GLN A 168 5.43 22.52 -17.08
C GLN A 168 6.95 22.39 -16.84
N VAL A 169 7.78 23.29 -17.40
CA VAL A 169 9.22 23.34 -17.12
C VAL A 169 9.47 23.57 -15.63
N ARG A 170 8.78 24.55 -15.02
CA ARG A 170 8.90 24.81 -13.58
C ARG A 170 8.45 23.62 -12.74
N LEU A 171 7.32 23.00 -13.09
CA LEU A 171 6.81 21.81 -12.39
C LEU A 171 7.83 20.66 -12.45
N VAL A 172 8.36 20.37 -13.63
CA VAL A 172 9.37 19.31 -13.82
C VAL A 172 10.64 19.62 -13.03
N ALA A 173 11.09 20.89 -12.97
CA ALA A 173 12.23 21.29 -12.17
C ALA A 173 11.99 21.03 -10.66
N ILE A 174 10.82 21.40 -10.14
CA ILE A 174 10.44 21.13 -8.74
C ILE A 174 10.42 19.62 -8.48
N LEU A 175 9.80 18.84 -9.37
CA LEU A 175 9.72 17.38 -9.22
C LEU A 175 11.13 16.73 -9.21
N ARG A 176 12.07 17.23 -10.04
CA ARG A 176 13.46 16.74 -10.00
C ARG A 176 14.10 16.93 -8.64
N VAL A 177 13.94 18.11 -8.02
CA VAL A 177 14.47 18.38 -6.67
C VAL A 177 13.83 17.45 -5.65
N VAL A 178 12.51 17.28 -5.70
CA VAL A 178 11.77 16.37 -4.78
C VAL A 178 12.28 14.94 -4.94
N TYR A 179 12.50 14.47 -6.16
CA TYR A 179 12.97 13.09 -6.39
C TYR A 179 14.42 12.89 -5.95
N ILE A 180 15.30 13.88 -6.20
CA ILE A 180 16.67 13.82 -5.68
C ILE A 180 16.65 13.73 -4.15
N ALA A 181 15.83 14.54 -3.48
CA ALA A 181 15.68 14.50 -2.02
C ALA A 181 15.11 13.16 -1.54
N ALA A 182 14.09 12.60 -2.23
CA ALA A 182 13.50 11.31 -1.89
C ALA A 182 14.50 10.15 -2.03
N TRP A 183 15.28 10.13 -3.12
CA TRP A 183 16.32 9.12 -3.34
C TRP A 183 17.48 9.26 -2.36
N ALA A 184 17.90 10.49 -2.05
CA ALA A 184 18.90 10.76 -1.01
C ALA A 184 18.41 10.27 0.35
N MET A 185 17.14 10.53 0.71
CA MET A 185 16.54 10.04 1.94
C MET A 185 16.52 8.51 2.00
N LEU A 186 16.16 7.81 0.91
CA LEU A 186 16.22 6.34 0.85
C LEU A 186 17.65 5.84 1.05
N ALA A 187 18.63 6.47 0.39
CA ALA A 187 20.04 6.12 0.56
C ALA A 187 20.49 6.28 2.03
N VAL A 188 20.09 7.38 2.68
CA VAL A 188 20.35 7.62 4.11
C VAL A 188 19.68 6.55 4.98
N ILE A 189 18.42 6.20 4.70
CA ILE A 189 17.71 5.13 5.43
C ILE A 189 18.45 3.80 5.29
N ILE A 190 18.83 3.41 4.07
CA ILE A 190 19.55 2.17 3.81
C ILE A 190 20.92 2.20 4.51
N ALA A 191 21.67 3.30 4.41
CA ALA A 191 22.97 3.45 5.06
C ALA A 191 22.85 3.38 6.59
N PHE A 192 21.88 4.08 7.17
CA PHE A 192 21.59 4.04 8.61
C PHE A 192 21.34 2.61 9.08
N PHE A 193 20.45 1.87 8.46
CA PHE A 193 20.15 0.50 8.84
C PHE A 193 21.30 -0.48 8.53
N ALA A 194 22.10 -0.23 7.48
CA ALA A 194 23.30 -1.01 7.20
C ALA A 194 24.38 -0.85 8.29
N ILE A 195 24.54 0.38 8.80
CA ILE A 195 25.43 0.67 9.94
C ILE A 195 24.85 0.08 11.23
N ALA A 196 23.56 0.28 11.48
CA ALA A 196 22.85 -0.24 12.63
C ALA A 196 22.99 -1.78 12.75
N ARG A 197 22.91 -2.49 11.64
CA ARG A 197 23.10 -3.95 11.59
C ARG A 197 24.48 -4.40 12.06
N ARG A 198 25.52 -3.59 11.92
CA ARG A 198 26.89 -3.92 12.37
C ARG A 198 27.10 -3.67 13.86
N SER A 199 26.23 -2.88 14.50
CA SER A 199 26.34 -2.51 15.90
C SER A 199 25.70 -3.56 16.82
N MET A 200 26.49 -4.14 17.72
CA MET A 200 26.01 -5.10 18.74
C MET A 200 24.94 -4.49 19.66
N ARG A 201 25.09 -3.20 20.02
CA ARG A 201 24.12 -2.50 20.88
C ARG A 201 22.73 -2.38 20.23
N ILE A 202 22.70 -2.09 18.93
CA ILE A 202 21.45 -1.95 18.19
C ILE A 202 20.78 -3.30 17.99
N ARG A 203 21.56 -4.35 17.72
CA ARG A 203 21.01 -5.72 17.64
C ARG A 203 20.33 -6.12 18.94
N HIS A 204 20.98 -5.91 20.09
CA HIS A 204 20.40 -6.20 21.39
C HIS A 204 19.13 -5.36 21.66
N TRP A 205 19.12 -4.08 21.27
CA TRP A 205 17.94 -3.23 21.40
C TRP A 205 16.76 -3.71 20.52
N VAL A 206 17.04 -4.25 19.32
CA VAL A 206 16.02 -4.85 18.45
C VAL A 206 15.42 -6.11 19.06
N GLU A 207 16.26 -6.93 19.68
CA GLU A 207 15.85 -8.19 20.30
C GLU A 207 15.04 -7.97 21.59
N THR A 208 15.30 -6.90 22.33
CA THR A 208 14.72 -6.64 23.66
C THR A 208 13.62 -5.58 23.67
N GLY A 209 13.54 -4.70 22.67
CA GLY A 209 12.67 -3.52 22.66
C GLY A 209 11.48 -3.62 21.67
N ARG A 210 10.28 -3.14 22.08
CA ARG A 210 9.10 -3.04 21.20
C ARG A 210 9.39 -2.20 19.94
N ALA A 211 10.10 -1.08 20.08
CA ALA A 211 10.49 -0.24 18.95
C ALA A 211 11.47 -0.96 18.03
N GLY A 212 12.38 -1.76 18.60
CA GLY A 212 13.30 -2.60 17.82
C GLY A 212 12.58 -3.66 17.01
N ALA A 213 11.61 -4.36 17.58
CA ALA A 213 10.80 -5.35 16.86
C ALA A 213 10.06 -4.73 15.67
N LEU A 214 9.56 -3.48 15.79
CA LEU A 214 8.91 -2.77 14.70
C LEU A 214 9.87 -2.40 13.56
N LEU A 215 11.17 -2.28 13.83
CA LEU A 215 12.22 -1.97 12.84
C LEU A 215 13.02 -3.21 12.42
N ALA A 216 12.64 -4.40 12.91
CA ALA A 216 13.40 -5.63 12.72
C ALA A 216 13.69 -5.93 11.24
N THR A 217 12.70 -5.85 10.37
CA THR A 217 12.85 -6.09 8.93
C THR A 217 13.80 -5.09 8.29
N PHE A 218 13.71 -3.80 8.63
CA PHE A 218 14.59 -2.75 8.08
C PHE A 218 16.06 -2.95 8.48
N ILE A 219 16.29 -3.39 9.72
CA ILE A 219 17.65 -3.64 10.23
C ILE A 219 18.25 -4.91 9.63
N GLN A 220 17.44 -5.94 9.40
CA GLN A 220 17.88 -7.20 8.78
C GLN A 220 18.08 -7.07 7.26
N ALA A 221 17.31 -6.18 6.61
CA ALA A 221 17.34 -6.02 5.17
C ALA A 221 18.70 -5.56 4.64
N ARG A 222 19.18 -6.21 3.59
CA ARG A 222 20.36 -5.81 2.82
C ARG A 222 19.93 -4.85 1.70
N PRO A 223 20.84 -4.02 1.14
CA PRO A 223 20.50 -3.16 0.01
C PRO A 223 19.86 -3.91 -1.16
N LEU A 224 20.28 -5.15 -1.41
CA LEU A 224 19.71 -5.99 -2.46
C LEU A 224 18.23 -6.36 -2.16
N ASP A 225 17.85 -6.54 -0.91
CA ASP A 225 16.46 -6.89 -0.53
C ASP A 225 15.48 -5.75 -0.90
N TYR A 226 15.92 -4.47 -0.82
CA TYR A 226 15.14 -3.32 -1.30
C TYR A 226 14.94 -3.38 -2.81
N LEU A 227 15.99 -3.68 -3.58
CA LEU A 227 15.90 -3.80 -5.03
C LEU A 227 15.02 -4.96 -5.46
N VAL A 228 15.08 -6.10 -4.78
CA VAL A 228 14.25 -7.27 -5.08
C VAL A 228 12.77 -6.95 -4.86
N VAL A 229 12.40 -6.29 -3.76
CA VAL A 229 11.00 -5.91 -3.53
C VAL A 229 10.52 -4.91 -4.58
N LEU A 230 11.33 -3.90 -4.92
CA LEU A 230 11.01 -2.97 -6.00
C LEU A 230 10.82 -3.69 -7.34
N ALA A 231 11.68 -4.65 -7.66
CA ALA A 231 11.60 -5.44 -8.90
C ALA A 231 10.35 -6.34 -8.94
N ILE A 232 10.00 -7.00 -7.82
CA ILE A 232 8.77 -7.82 -7.72
C ILE A 232 7.52 -6.95 -7.93
N LYS A 233 7.52 -5.73 -7.37
CA LYS A 233 6.37 -4.82 -7.44
C LYS A 233 6.30 -4.00 -8.74
N ALA A 234 7.41 -3.84 -9.48
CA ALA A 234 7.46 -3.03 -10.70
C ALA A 234 6.39 -3.42 -11.76
N PRO A 235 6.12 -4.71 -12.03
CA PRO A 235 5.09 -5.11 -12.97
C PRO A 235 3.68 -4.63 -12.60
N THR A 236 3.36 -4.49 -11.30
CA THR A 236 2.03 -4.03 -10.86
C THR A 236 1.79 -2.58 -11.25
N PHE A 237 2.82 -1.72 -11.12
CA PHE A 237 2.70 -0.33 -11.53
C PHE A 237 2.59 -0.21 -13.06
N LEU A 238 3.42 -0.93 -13.81
CA LEU A 238 3.32 -0.94 -15.28
C LEU A 238 1.93 -1.41 -15.74
N ALA A 239 1.41 -2.47 -15.14
CA ALA A 239 0.05 -2.95 -15.42
C ALA A 239 -0.99 -1.88 -15.08
N SER A 240 -0.81 -1.10 -13.99
CA SER A 240 -1.71 0.01 -13.66
C SER A 240 -1.69 1.11 -14.72
N VAL A 241 -0.50 1.48 -15.22
CA VAL A 241 -0.36 2.49 -16.29
C VAL A 241 -1.06 2.02 -17.56
N VAL A 242 -0.88 0.75 -17.92
CA VAL A 242 -1.54 0.14 -19.09
C VAL A 242 -3.06 0.12 -18.90
N ALA A 243 -3.55 -0.32 -17.75
CA ALA A 243 -4.99 -0.36 -17.45
C ALA A 243 -5.61 1.05 -17.51
N GLN A 244 -4.95 2.04 -16.90
CA GLN A 244 -5.41 3.43 -16.93
C GLN A 244 -5.36 4.02 -18.35
N TYR A 245 -4.35 3.68 -19.15
CA TYR A 245 -4.23 4.12 -20.53
C TYR A 245 -5.40 3.61 -21.37
N TYR A 246 -5.71 2.32 -21.27
CA TYR A 246 -6.86 1.73 -21.99
C TYR A 246 -8.20 2.30 -21.48
N ALA A 247 -8.38 2.42 -20.17
CA ALA A 247 -9.61 2.97 -19.61
C ALA A 247 -9.83 4.45 -20.01
N LEU A 248 -8.76 5.26 -20.08
CA LEU A 248 -8.83 6.63 -20.62
C LEU A 248 -9.23 6.65 -22.08
N THR A 249 -8.66 5.76 -22.89
CA THR A 249 -8.98 5.64 -24.31
C THR A 249 -10.43 5.22 -24.53
N LEU A 250 -10.92 4.23 -23.79
CA LEU A 250 -12.34 3.81 -23.81
C LEU A 250 -13.28 4.94 -23.41
N TYR A 251 -12.85 5.80 -22.51
CA TYR A 251 -13.62 6.98 -22.08
C TYR A 251 -13.43 8.19 -23.02
N GLY A 252 -12.67 8.04 -24.11
CA GLY A 252 -12.43 9.09 -25.11
C GLY A 252 -11.57 10.23 -24.57
N ILE A 253 -10.59 9.94 -23.69
CA ILE A 253 -9.60 10.88 -23.19
C ILE A 253 -8.22 10.49 -23.72
N ALA A 254 -7.65 11.29 -24.60
CA ALA A 254 -6.30 11.05 -25.13
C ALA A 254 -5.24 11.61 -24.20
N VAL A 255 -4.45 10.73 -23.59
CA VAL A 255 -3.30 11.10 -22.75
C VAL A 255 -2.06 10.39 -23.30
N PRO A 256 -0.96 11.12 -23.58
CA PRO A 256 0.30 10.49 -23.96
C PRO A 256 0.80 9.53 -22.86
N PHE A 257 1.25 8.35 -23.25
CA PHE A 257 1.70 7.30 -22.31
C PHE A 257 2.81 7.80 -21.36
N VAL A 258 3.79 8.55 -21.89
CA VAL A 258 4.87 9.13 -21.08
C VAL A 258 4.33 10.13 -20.04
N LYS A 259 3.31 10.92 -20.39
CA LYS A 259 2.65 11.83 -19.46
C LYS A 259 1.94 11.06 -18.35
N LEU A 260 1.32 9.93 -18.69
CA LEU A 260 0.66 9.06 -17.73
C LEU A 260 1.70 8.43 -16.77
N MET A 261 2.81 7.90 -17.31
CA MET A 261 3.91 7.37 -16.50
C MET A 261 4.48 8.38 -15.50
N LEU A 262 4.57 9.66 -15.90
CA LEU A 262 5.09 10.71 -15.02
C LEU A 262 4.11 11.08 -13.91
N PHE A 263 2.85 11.29 -14.26
CA PHE A 263 1.89 11.92 -13.34
C PHE A 263 0.99 10.92 -12.60
N LEU A 264 0.78 9.71 -13.11
CA LEU A 264 -0.02 8.69 -12.43
C LEU A 264 0.56 8.31 -11.05
N PRO A 265 1.90 8.15 -10.87
CA PRO A 265 2.47 7.93 -9.55
C PRO A 265 2.14 9.05 -8.57
N LEU A 266 2.11 10.31 -9.03
CA LEU A 266 1.77 11.48 -8.20
C LEU A 266 0.28 11.47 -7.82
N VAL A 267 -0.60 10.99 -8.70
CA VAL A 267 -2.01 10.76 -8.37
C VAL A 267 -2.13 9.70 -7.27
N PHE A 268 -1.38 8.61 -7.34
CA PHE A 268 -1.39 7.57 -6.32
C PHE A 268 -0.78 8.04 -5.00
N LEU A 269 0.29 8.85 -5.04
CA LEU A 269 0.84 9.48 -3.84
C LEU A 269 -0.17 10.44 -3.19
N ALA A 270 -0.88 11.24 -3.98
CA ALA A 270 -1.95 12.10 -3.47
C ALA A 270 -3.10 11.28 -2.87
N ALA A 271 -3.45 10.15 -3.49
CA ALA A 271 -4.45 9.22 -2.95
C ALA A 271 -3.99 8.58 -1.63
N ALA A 272 -2.70 8.32 -1.45
CA ALA A 272 -2.16 7.71 -0.25
C ALA A 272 -2.15 8.64 0.98
N LEU A 273 -2.39 9.96 0.80
CA LEU A 273 -2.45 10.89 1.92
C LEU A 273 -3.65 10.59 2.84
N PRO A 274 -3.45 10.52 4.17
CA PRO A 274 -4.50 10.14 5.13
C PRO A 274 -5.47 11.29 5.46
N ILE A 275 -5.76 12.15 4.46
CA ILE A 275 -6.63 13.33 4.59
C ILE A 275 -8.01 13.12 3.95
N ALA A 276 -8.23 11.97 3.27
CA ALA A 276 -9.49 11.66 2.61
C ALA A 276 -9.92 10.22 2.87
N VAL A 277 -11.23 9.98 2.92
CA VAL A 277 -11.81 8.63 3.09
C VAL A 277 -11.74 7.89 1.76
N ALA A 278 -11.29 6.63 1.79
CA ALA A 278 -11.20 5.76 0.62
C ALA A 278 -10.45 6.39 -0.57
N HIS A 279 -9.49 7.29 -0.28
CA HIS A 279 -8.72 8.04 -1.30
C HIS A 279 -9.57 8.96 -2.19
N LEU A 280 -10.85 9.14 -1.89
CA LEU A 280 -11.76 10.01 -2.64
C LEU A 280 -11.48 11.49 -2.31
N GLY A 281 -11.50 12.33 -3.32
CA GLY A 281 -11.21 13.76 -3.23
C GLY A 281 -9.76 14.07 -3.62
N THR A 282 -8.77 13.56 -2.90
CA THR A 282 -7.34 13.83 -3.19
C THR A 282 -6.91 13.28 -4.54
N SER A 283 -7.35 12.06 -4.89
CA SER A 283 -7.11 11.47 -6.21
C SER A 283 -7.74 12.31 -7.31
N GLN A 284 -9.01 12.74 -7.17
CA GLN A 284 -9.72 13.57 -8.14
C GLN A 284 -9.05 14.93 -8.33
N ALA A 285 -8.62 15.56 -7.25
CA ALA A 285 -7.86 16.82 -7.31
C ALA A 285 -6.54 16.65 -8.07
N ALA A 286 -5.81 15.56 -7.84
CA ALA A 286 -4.58 15.27 -8.54
C ALA A 286 -4.82 14.96 -10.03
N TRP A 287 -5.88 14.21 -10.38
CA TRP A 287 -6.27 14.00 -11.77
C TRP A 287 -6.56 15.33 -12.49
N LEU A 288 -7.30 16.24 -11.86
CA LEU A 288 -7.55 17.56 -12.39
C LEU A 288 -6.25 18.36 -12.57
N LEU A 289 -5.38 18.35 -11.56
CA LEU A 289 -4.13 19.11 -11.58
C LEU A 289 -3.24 18.71 -12.76
N PHE A 290 -3.08 17.42 -13.00
CA PHE A 290 -2.13 16.92 -13.99
C PHE A 290 -2.71 16.68 -15.38
N PHE A 291 -4.02 16.45 -15.51
CA PHE A 291 -4.63 16.02 -16.76
C PHE A 291 -5.72 16.96 -17.31
N SER A 292 -6.01 18.11 -16.66
CA SER A 292 -7.03 19.06 -17.12
C SER A 292 -6.79 19.63 -18.54
N SER A 293 -5.56 19.58 -19.04
CA SER A 293 -5.22 19.96 -20.41
C SER A 293 -5.62 18.90 -21.46
N ASN A 294 -6.01 17.67 -21.05
CA ASN A 294 -6.32 16.57 -21.95
C ASN A 294 -7.82 16.40 -22.22
N ALA A 295 -8.68 16.88 -21.32
CA ALA A 295 -10.13 16.83 -21.49
C ALA A 295 -10.83 17.85 -20.59
N PRO A 296 -12.13 18.13 -20.80
CA PRO A 296 -12.92 18.98 -19.90
C PRO A 296 -12.87 18.49 -18.45
N ALA A 297 -12.77 19.42 -17.50
CA ALA A 297 -12.61 19.12 -16.09
C ALA A 297 -13.66 18.15 -15.55
N ALA A 298 -14.94 18.29 -15.95
CA ALA A 298 -16.02 17.39 -15.55
C ALA A 298 -15.75 15.94 -16.00
N LYS A 299 -15.20 15.76 -17.23
CA LYS A 299 -14.88 14.46 -17.79
C LYS A 299 -13.72 13.79 -17.07
N ILE A 300 -12.69 14.57 -16.68
CA ILE A 300 -11.56 14.08 -15.86
C ILE A 300 -12.04 13.63 -14.48
N VAL A 301 -12.88 14.42 -13.81
CA VAL A 301 -13.43 14.05 -12.49
C VAL A 301 -14.27 12.79 -12.60
N ALA A 302 -15.18 12.71 -13.58
CA ALA A 302 -16.01 11.54 -13.79
C ALA A 302 -15.17 10.27 -14.05
N TYR A 303 -14.18 10.38 -14.94
CA TYR A 303 -13.22 9.29 -15.20
C TYR A 303 -12.52 8.83 -13.90
N SER A 304 -11.96 9.77 -13.13
CA SER A 304 -11.22 9.44 -11.93
C SER A 304 -12.08 8.76 -10.86
N ILE A 305 -13.34 9.17 -10.72
CA ILE A 305 -14.32 8.52 -9.85
C ILE A 305 -14.64 7.11 -10.36
N ALA A 306 -14.97 6.98 -11.66
CA ALA A 306 -15.33 5.71 -12.26
C ALA A 306 -14.18 4.69 -12.16
N ALA A 307 -12.96 5.08 -12.52
CA ALA A 307 -11.78 4.22 -12.46
C ALA A 307 -11.48 3.78 -11.02
N GLN A 308 -11.55 4.71 -10.05
CA GLN A 308 -11.35 4.42 -8.64
C GLN A 308 -12.39 3.44 -8.11
N LEU A 309 -13.68 3.70 -8.35
CA LEU A 309 -14.77 2.84 -7.89
C LEU A 309 -14.72 1.46 -8.54
N THR A 310 -14.40 1.38 -9.83
CA THR A 310 -14.27 0.09 -10.53
C THR A 310 -13.11 -0.73 -9.95
N PHE A 311 -11.95 -0.12 -9.72
CA PHE A 311 -10.83 -0.79 -9.09
C PHE A 311 -11.16 -1.28 -7.67
N MET A 312 -11.82 -0.43 -6.87
CA MET A 312 -12.27 -0.81 -5.52
C MET A 312 -13.27 -1.96 -5.57
N LEU A 313 -14.22 -1.94 -6.50
CA LEU A 313 -15.20 -3.02 -6.69
C LEU A 313 -14.51 -4.34 -7.08
N CYS A 314 -13.59 -4.30 -8.06
CA CYS A 314 -12.82 -5.48 -8.46
C CYS A 314 -12.05 -6.09 -7.28
N ASN A 315 -11.35 -5.27 -6.51
CA ASN A 315 -10.64 -5.73 -5.31
C ASN A 315 -11.58 -6.27 -4.24
N ALA A 316 -12.74 -5.64 -4.03
CA ALA A 316 -13.76 -6.15 -3.10
C ALA A 316 -14.29 -7.52 -3.52
N LEU A 317 -14.60 -7.71 -4.81
CA LEU A 317 -15.05 -8.99 -5.36
C LEU A 317 -13.99 -10.09 -5.15
N ILE A 318 -12.72 -9.79 -5.47
CA ILE A 318 -11.61 -10.73 -5.19
C ILE A 318 -11.55 -11.04 -3.70
N GLY A 319 -11.60 -10.04 -2.85
CA GLY A 319 -11.55 -10.21 -1.40
C GLY A 319 -12.71 -11.06 -0.86
N LEU A 320 -13.92 -10.85 -1.34
CA LEU A 320 -15.11 -11.63 -0.96
C LEU A 320 -14.98 -13.11 -1.34
N VAL A 321 -14.40 -13.43 -2.49
CA VAL A 321 -14.15 -14.83 -2.91
C VAL A 321 -13.22 -15.55 -1.93
N PHE A 322 -12.20 -14.87 -1.42
CA PHE A 322 -11.22 -15.45 -0.51
C PHE A 322 -11.61 -15.35 0.97
N LEU A 323 -12.58 -14.50 1.33
CA LEU A 323 -13.00 -14.25 2.71
C LEU A 323 -13.43 -15.50 3.48
N PRO A 324 -14.23 -16.44 2.91
CA PRO A 324 -14.63 -17.65 3.62
C PRO A 324 -13.44 -18.55 3.98
N ARG A 325 -12.45 -18.63 3.11
CA ARG A 325 -11.22 -19.41 3.38
C ARG A 325 -10.38 -18.75 4.46
N ALA A 326 -10.13 -17.44 4.36
CA ALA A 326 -9.38 -16.69 5.34
C ALA A 326 -10.03 -16.71 6.73
N SER A 327 -11.36 -16.61 6.81
CA SER A 327 -12.09 -16.66 8.08
C SER A 327 -12.02 -18.02 8.75
N ARG A 328 -12.14 -19.12 7.98
CA ARG A 328 -11.98 -20.48 8.50
C ARG A 328 -10.58 -20.72 9.05
N GLU A 329 -9.55 -20.29 8.33
CA GLU A 329 -8.15 -20.41 8.78
C GLU A 329 -7.91 -19.60 10.07
N LEU A 330 -8.42 -18.38 10.17
CA LEU A 330 -8.30 -17.55 11.38
C LEU A 330 -9.07 -18.15 12.57
N THR A 331 -10.23 -18.78 12.34
CA THR A 331 -10.99 -19.45 13.40
C THR A 331 -10.26 -20.69 13.88
N ALA A 332 -9.72 -21.51 12.99
CA ALA A 332 -8.91 -22.67 13.36
C ALA A 332 -7.71 -22.27 14.23
N LEU A 333 -6.98 -21.18 13.83
CA LEU A 333 -5.86 -20.66 14.61
C LEU A 333 -6.26 -20.08 15.98
N ARG A 334 -7.53 -19.73 16.20
CA ARG A 334 -8.02 -19.30 17.52
C ARG A 334 -8.28 -20.46 18.46
N THR A 335 -8.70 -21.60 17.92
CA THR A 335 -9.04 -22.80 18.69
C THR A 335 -7.83 -23.67 19.02
N GLU A 336 -6.75 -23.60 18.25
CA GLU A 336 -5.51 -24.27 18.60
C GLU A 336 -4.77 -23.49 19.69
N PRO A 337 -4.46 -24.10 20.87
CA PRO A 337 -3.56 -23.49 21.83
C PRO A 337 -2.19 -23.31 21.14
N ALA A 338 -1.54 -22.16 21.39
CA ALA A 338 -0.26 -21.82 20.79
C ALA A 338 0.69 -23.02 20.91
N SER A 339 0.93 -23.70 19.80
CA SER A 339 1.83 -24.84 19.74
C SER A 339 3.21 -24.38 20.19
N THR A 340 3.74 -25.00 21.22
CA THR A 340 5.11 -24.88 21.71
C THR A 340 6.04 -24.98 20.49
N PRO A 341 7.04 -24.09 20.35
CA PRO A 341 7.97 -24.17 19.23
C PRO A 341 8.63 -25.56 19.24
N ALA A 342 8.51 -26.26 18.12
CA ALA A 342 9.21 -27.51 17.91
C ALA A 342 10.71 -27.23 18.02
N THR A 343 11.31 -27.70 19.09
CA THR A 343 12.75 -27.82 19.25
C THR A 343 13.26 -28.80 18.19
N ALA A 344 13.95 -28.30 17.19
CA ALA A 344 14.84 -29.04 16.31
C ALA A 344 16.01 -28.16 15.89
#